data_4a6e697f75d00d636a70b0c159cde924
#
_entry.id   4a6e697f75d00d636a70b0c159cde924
#
_cell.length_a   1.000
_cell.length_b   1.000
_cell.length_c   1.000
_cell.angle_alpha   90.00
_cell.angle_beta   90.00
_cell.angle_gamma   90.00
#
_symmetry.space_group_name_H-M   'P 1'
#
loop_
_entity.id
_entity.type
_entity.pdbx_description
1 polymer ?
#
loop_
_entity_poly.entity_id
_entity_poly.type
_entity_poly.pdbx_seq_one_letter_code
_entity_poly.pdbx_strand_id
1 'polypeptide(L)'
;MWGLAKFGFYFWGVTTYVVDLTLCTGPSMEPTLNANSDLVLLDRVSPRLGRIATGDIVVADSPTRPGETVCKRVSAVAGERVPGSFFADVVPPGCVWLLGDNRRNSTDSRVYGPVPTDIVKGRVVLRVWPLDQARVFI
;
A
#
# COMPACT_ATOMS: atom_id res chain seq x y z
N MET A 1 -5.96 3.31 38.51
CA MET A 1 -6.65 2.37 37.63
C MET A 1 -7.31 3.03 36.41
N TRP A 2 -7.92 4.16 36.59
CA TRP A 2 -8.57 4.87 35.45
C TRP A 2 -7.60 5.40 34.38
N GLY A 3 -6.37 5.74 34.75
CA GLY A 3 -5.37 6.26 33.82
C GLY A 3 -4.84 5.22 32.81
N LEU A 4 -4.70 3.98 33.21
CA LEU A 4 -4.21 2.90 32.35
C LEU A 4 -5.22 2.51 31.26
N ALA A 5 -6.52 2.50 31.60
CA ALA A 5 -7.57 2.19 30.64
C ALA A 5 -7.66 3.29 29.55
N LYS A 6 -7.58 4.56 29.94
CA LYS A 6 -7.54 5.67 28.97
C LYS A 6 -6.33 5.63 28.06
N PHE A 7 -5.14 5.33 28.61
CA PHE A 7 -3.92 5.21 27.82
C PHE A 7 -4.01 4.07 26.82
N GLY A 8 -4.55 2.90 27.23
CA GLY A 8 -4.79 1.77 26.33
C GLY A 8 -5.73 2.12 25.17
N PHE A 9 -6.81 2.86 25.43
CA PHE A 9 -7.73 3.32 24.38
C PHE A 9 -7.06 4.29 23.40
N TYR A 10 -6.27 5.24 23.88
CA TYR A 10 -5.52 6.16 23.03
C TYR A 10 -4.50 5.43 22.17
N PHE A 11 -3.75 4.53 22.75
CA PHE A 11 -2.74 3.75 22.05
C PHE A 11 -3.39 2.88 20.95
N TRP A 12 -4.47 2.18 21.28
CA TRP A 12 -5.21 1.36 20.31
C TRP A 12 -5.79 2.21 19.18
N GLY A 13 -6.38 3.34 19.49
CA GLY A 13 -6.92 4.28 18.50
C GLY A 13 -5.84 4.78 17.55
N VAL A 14 -4.67 5.18 18.06
CA VAL A 14 -3.54 5.64 17.25
C VAL A 14 -3.04 4.53 16.33
N THR A 15 -2.85 3.31 16.84
CA THR A 15 -2.35 2.20 16.03
C THR A 15 -3.37 1.76 14.98
N THR A 16 -4.65 1.79 15.28
CA THR A 16 -5.70 1.29 14.37
C THR A 16 -6.10 2.32 13.32
N TYR A 17 -6.14 3.60 13.66
CA TYR A 17 -6.66 4.65 12.77
C TYR A 17 -5.59 5.49 12.09
N VAL A 18 -4.40 5.58 12.64
CA VAL A 18 -3.33 6.44 12.13
C VAL A 18 -2.20 5.62 11.52
N VAL A 19 -1.73 4.63 12.24
CA VAL A 19 -0.65 3.73 11.79
C VAL A 19 -1.03 2.28 12.05
N ASP A 20 -0.42 1.38 11.28
CA ASP A 20 -0.64 -0.06 11.43
C ASP A 20 0.64 -0.81 11.07
N LEU A 21 0.82 -1.99 11.67
CA LEU A 21 1.89 -2.91 11.32
C LEU A 21 1.32 -4.06 10.50
N THR A 22 1.90 -4.31 9.34
CA THR A 22 1.41 -5.33 8.40
C THR A 22 2.57 -6.16 7.88
N LEU A 23 2.33 -7.46 7.73
CA LEU A 23 3.24 -8.35 7.02
C LEU A 23 2.96 -8.28 5.52
N CYS A 24 4.00 -7.98 4.75
CA CYS A 24 3.97 -8.08 3.30
C CYS A 24 4.71 -9.33 2.86
N THR A 25 4.02 -10.21 2.16
CA THR A 25 4.54 -11.49 1.68
C THR A 25 4.37 -11.61 0.17
N GLY A 26 5.15 -12.49 -0.44
CA GLY A 26 5.07 -12.79 -1.85
C GLY A 26 6.09 -12.04 -2.70
N PRO A 27 6.35 -12.54 -3.92
CA PRO A 27 7.45 -12.07 -4.75
C PRO A 27 7.17 -10.81 -5.56
N SER A 28 5.94 -10.28 -5.55
CA SER A 28 5.52 -9.21 -6.47
C SER A 28 6.27 -7.89 -6.29
N MET A 29 6.82 -7.64 -5.11
CA MET A 29 7.55 -6.41 -4.78
C MET A 29 9.06 -6.62 -4.68
N GLU A 30 9.56 -7.78 -5.06
CA GLU A 30 11.01 -7.98 -5.12
C GLU A 30 11.64 -7.09 -6.22
N PRO A 31 12.84 -6.59 -6.02
CA PRO A 31 13.72 -6.75 -4.85
C PRO A 31 13.45 -5.75 -3.71
N THR A 32 12.47 -4.88 -3.85
CA THR A 32 12.18 -3.80 -2.89
C THR A 32 11.74 -4.35 -1.54
N LEU A 33 10.82 -5.33 -1.56
CA LEU A 33 10.39 -6.08 -0.39
C LEU A 33 10.70 -7.56 -0.59
N ASN A 34 11.01 -8.26 0.50
CA ASN A 34 11.34 -9.68 0.45
C ASN A 34 10.10 -10.55 0.30
N ALA A 35 10.21 -11.62 -0.48
CA ALA A 35 9.11 -12.56 -0.67
C ALA A 35 8.72 -13.31 0.61
N ASN A 36 9.66 -13.54 1.52
CA ASN A 36 9.46 -14.36 2.71
C ASN A 36 8.66 -13.69 3.81
N SER A 37 8.59 -12.42 3.86
CA SER A 37 7.82 -11.55 4.76
C SER A 37 8.65 -10.38 5.24
N ASP A 38 8.15 -9.20 5.03
CA ASP A 38 8.66 -7.99 5.66
C ASP A 38 7.57 -7.41 6.56
N LEU A 39 7.94 -6.98 7.76
CA LEU A 39 7.04 -6.22 8.61
C LEU A 39 7.18 -4.75 8.28
N VAL A 40 6.09 -4.14 7.86
CA VAL A 40 6.06 -2.73 7.43
C VAL A 40 5.11 -1.92 8.29
N LEU A 41 5.45 -0.65 8.46
CA LEU A 41 4.59 0.33 9.11
C LEU A 41 3.79 1.05 8.03
N LEU A 42 2.47 1.08 8.20
CA LEU A 42 1.54 1.77 7.31
C LEU A 42 1.10 3.11 7.89
N ASP A 43 1.12 4.13 7.06
CA ASP A 43 0.41 5.39 7.29
C ASP A 43 -1.01 5.22 6.73
N ARG A 44 -1.99 5.24 7.61
CA ARG A 44 -3.42 5.09 7.27
C ARG A 44 -4.14 6.42 7.04
N VAL A 45 -3.48 7.51 7.33
CA VAL A 45 -4.06 8.86 7.20
C VAL A 45 -3.95 9.37 5.77
N SER A 46 -2.77 9.23 5.15
CA SER A 46 -2.52 9.77 3.82
C SER A 46 -3.51 9.30 2.75
N PRO A 47 -3.89 8.01 2.67
CA PRO A 47 -4.91 7.60 1.71
C PRO A 47 -6.27 8.27 1.93
N ARG A 48 -6.66 8.45 3.18
CA ARG A 48 -7.95 9.07 3.55
C ARG A 48 -8.00 10.56 3.20
N LEU A 49 -6.84 11.22 3.19
CA LEU A 49 -6.70 12.64 2.85
C LEU A 49 -6.38 12.87 1.36
N GLY A 50 -6.42 11.81 0.55
CA GLY A 50 -6.08 11.94 -0.86
C GLY A 50 -4.61 12.24 -1.14
N ARG A 51 -3.71 11.89 -0.22
CA ARG A 51 -2.27 12.19 -0.31
C ARG A 51 -1.45 10.99 -0.80
N ILE A 52 -1.99 10.22 -1.70
CA ILE A 52 -1.26 9.14 -2.38
C ILE A 52 -0.62 9.72 -3.64
N ALA A 53 0.66 9.49 -3.81
CA ALA A 53 1.44 9.98 -4.95
C ALA A 53 2.07 8.82 -5.73
N THR A 54 2.36 9.06 -6.98
CA THR A 54 3.12 8.14 -7.82
C THR A 54 4.48 7.86 -7.17
N GLY A 55 4.83 6.58 -7.10
CA GLY A 55 6.02 6.10 -6.41
C GLY A 55 5.78 5.55 -5.01
N ASP A 56 4.65 5.86 -4.38
CA ASP A 56 4.30 5.31 -3.07
C ASP A 56 4.07 3.81 -3.15
N ILE A 57 4.47 3.09 -2.09
CA ILE A 57 4.10 1.69 -1.88
C ILE A 57 2.86 1.67 -1.00
N VAL A 58 1.82 0.97 -1.42
CA VAL A 58 0.56 0.90 -0.69
C VAL A 58 0.14 -0.53 -0.43
N VAL A 59 -0.63 -0.72 0.63
CA VAL A 59 -1.37 -1.95 0.91
C VAL A 59 -2.84 -1.66 0.67
N ALA A 60 -3.48 -2.48 -0.13
CA ALA A 60 -4.88 -2.36 -0.49
C ALA A 60 -5.59 -3.71 -0.40
N ASP A 61 -6.91 -3.70 -0.30
CA ASP A 61 -7.69 -4.91 -0.47
C ASP A 61 -7.50 -5.46 -1.88
N SER A 62 -7.42 -6.79 -1.99
CA SER A 62 -7.28 -7.42 -3.30
C SER A 62 -8.54 -7.24 -4.14
N PRO A 63 -8.44 -6.68 -5.36
CA PRO A 63 -9.59 -6.57 -6.26
C PRO A 63 -10.12 -7.92 -6.76
N THR A 64 -9.30 -8.98 -6.69
CA THR A 64 -9.62 -10.30 -7.26
C THR A 64 -9.83 -11.38 -6.23
N ARG A 65 -9.35 -11.19 -5.00
CA ARG A 65 -9.42 -12.20 -3.93
C ARG A 65 -10.03 -11.59 -2.66
N PRO A 66 -11.34 -11.75 -2.44
CA PRO A 66 -12.00 -11.22 -1.24
C PRO A 66 -11.32 -11.68 0.06
N GLY A 67 -11.14 -10.75 0.98
CA GLY A 67 -10.52 -11.02 2.28
C GLY A 67 -8.99 -11.02 2.29
N GLU A 68 -8.34 -10.91 1.12
CA GLU A 68 -6.89 -10.79 1.01
C GLU A 68 -6.48 -9.35 0.74
N THR A 69 -5.21 -9.05 1.00
CA THR A 69 -4.59 -7.75 0.70
C THR A 69 -3.44 -7.91 -0.28
N VAL A 70 -3.15 -6.84 -1.00
CA VAL A 70 -2.01 -6.76 -1.91
C VAL A 70 -1.12 -5.59 -1.51
N CYS A 71 0.19 -5.75 -1.72
CA CYS A 71 1.17 -4.69 -1.57
C CYS A 71 1.74 -4.38 -2.96
N LYS A 72 1.59 -3.14 -3.41
CA LYS A 72 1.99 -2.72 -4.76
C LYS A 72 2.52 -1.28 -4.73
N ARG A 73 3.18 -0.90 -5.82
CA ARG A 73 3.62 0.48 -6.03
C ARG A 73 2.59 1.25 -6.84
N VAL A 74 2.29 2.47 -6.42
CA VAL A 74 1.49 3.41 -7.19
C VAL A 74 2.31 3.85 -8.39
N SER A 75 1.87 3.46 -9.57
CA SER A 75 2.54 3.78 -10.84
C SER A 75 1.95 5.02 -11.50
N ALA A 76 0.68 5.29 -11.25
CA ALA A 76 0.02 6.52 -11.68
C ALA A 76 -1.18 6.81 -10.76
N VAL A 77 -1.47 8.07 -10.57
CA VAL A 77 -2.66 8.55 -9.82
C VAL A 77 -3.67 9.14 -10.80
N ALA A 78 -4.88 9.44 -10.29
CA ALA A 78 -5.96 10.02 -11.09
C ALA A 78 -5.49 11.21 -11.93
N GLY A 79 -5.84 11.21 -13.20
CA GLY A 79 -5.45 12.25 -14.16
C GLY A 79 -4.10 12.01 -14.83
N GLU A 80 -3.27 11.10 -14.34
CA GLU A 80 -2.02 10.73 -14.98
C GLU A 80 -2.23 9.65 -16.04
N ARG A 81 -1.32 9.58 -17.00
CA ARG A 81 -1.36 8.55 -18.05
C ARG A 81 -0.99 7.19 -17.47
N VAL A 82 -1.71 6.16 -17.92
CA VAL A 82 -1.39 4.78 -17.58
C VAL A 82 -0.05 4.40 -18.22
N PRO A 83 0.93 3.94 -17.42
CA PRO A 83 2.24 3.56 -17.95
C PRO A 83 2.14 2.42 -18.97
N GLY A 84 2.81 2.56 -20.10
CA GLY A 84 2.86 1.53 -21.15
C GLY A 84 1.60 1.38 -21.99
N SER A 85 0.59 2.23 -21.80
CA SER A 85 -0.59 2.22 -22.66
C SER A 85 -0.27 2.84 -24.03
N PHE A 86 -0.63 2.14 -25.09
CA PHE A 86 -0.56 2.65 -26.45
C PHE A 86 -1.67 3.67 -26.74
N PHE A 87 -2.79 3.54 -26.05
CA PHE A 87 -3.89 4.47 -26.12
C PHE A 87 -3.69 5.49 -25.00
N ALA A 88 -3.96 6.74 -25.21
CA ALA A 88 -3.74 7.81 -24.23
C ALA A 88 -4.66 7.65 -22.99
N ASP A 89 -4.70 6.43 -22.44
CA ASP A 89 -5.51 6.11 -21.28
C ASP A 89 -5.01 6.88 -20.04
N VAL A 90 -5.96 7.42 -19.31
CA VAL A 90 -5.73 8.22 -18.12
C VAL A 90 -6.38 7.50 -16.95
N VAL A 91 -5.74 7.52 -15.79
CA VAL A 91 -6.31 6.94 -14.57
C VAL A 91 -7.58 7.72 -14.19
N PRO A 92 -8.73 7.04 -14.00
CA PRO A 92 -9.98 7.70 -13.67
C PRO A 92 -9.94 8.44 -12.32
N PRO A 93 -10.83 9.41 -12.10
CA PRO A 93 -10.98 10.04 -10.80
C PRO A 93 -11.27 9.00 -9.71
N GLY A 94 -10.67 9.17 -8.53
CA GLY A 94 -10.85 8.27 -7.40
C GLY A 94 -10.13 6.93 -7.51
N CYS A 95 -9.26 6.76 -8.50
CA CYS A 95 -8.51 5.53 -8.74
C CYS A 95 -7.01 5.77 -8.76
N VAL A 96 -6.27 4.66 -8.61
CA VAL A 96 -4.82 4.60 -8.79
C VAL A 96 -4.47 3.40 -9.67
N TRP A 97 -3.31 3.46 -10.31
CA TRP A 97 -2.76 2.36 -11.09
C TRP A 97 -1.64 1.73 -10.31
N LEU A 98 -1.78 0.45 -9.97
CA LEU A 98 -0.86 -0.29 -9.11
C LEU A 98 -0.05 -1.28 -9.93
N LEU A 99 1.25 -1.28 -9.74
CA LEU A 99 2.16 -2.26 -10.34
C LEU A 99 3.06 -2.87 -9.27
N GLY A 100 3.34 -4.17 -9.41
CA GLY A 100 4.38 -4.81 -8.62
C GLY A 100 5.76 -4.43 -9.15
N ASP A 101 6.75 -4.28 -8.29
CA ASP A 101 8.13 -4.00 -8.69
C ASP A 101 8.74 -5.18 -9.45
N ASN A 102 8.31 -6.39 -9.14
CA ASN A 102 8.67 -7.59 -9.89
C ASN A 102 7.64 -7.84 -11.02
N ARG A 103 7.82 -7.17 -12.14
CA ARG A 103 6.86 -7.14 -13.26
C ARG A 103 6.50 -8.50 -13.82
N ARG A 104 7.43 -9.44 -13.77
CA ARG A 104 7.23 -10.80 -14.31
C ARG A 104 6.46 -11.71 -13.36
N ASN A 105 6.36 -11.32 -12.09
CA ASN A 105 5.72 -12.13 -11.05
C ASN A 105 4.80 -11.27 -10.18
N SER A 106 3.90 -10.56 -10.84
CA SER A 106 2.93 -9.68 -10.18
C SER A 106 1.61 -9.70 -10.93
N THR A 107 0.52 -9.93 -10.19
CA THR A 107 -0.84 -9.68 -10.65
C THR A 107 -1.25 -8.31 -10.13
N ASP A 108 -1.43 -7.38 -11.03
CA ASP A 108 -1.63 -5.96 -10.70
C ASP A 108 -2.59 -5.28 -11.68
N SER A 109 -2.58 -3.96 -11.76
CA SER A 109 -3.50 -3.19 -12.59
C SER A 109 -3.43 -3.53 -14.08
N ARG A 110 -2.35 -4.14 -14.55
CA ARG A 110 -2.28 -4.66 -15.93
C ARG A 110 -3.32 -5.75 -16.18
N VAL A 111 -3.77 -6.42 -15.13
CA VAL A 111 -4.79 -7.48 -15.18
C VAL A 111 -6.16 -6.96 -14.79
N TYR A 112 -6.27 -6.28 -13.63
CA TYR A 112 -7.58 -5.88 -13.08
C TYR A 112 -7.92 -4.40 -13.28
N GLY A 113 -7.05 -3.62 -13.91
CA GLY A 113 -7.33 -2.22 -14.21
C GLY A 113 -7.14 -1.27 -13.02
N PRO A 114 -7.71 -0.04 -13.13
CA PRO A 114 -7.61 0.95 -12.08
C PRO A 114 -8.21 0.46 -10.76
N VAL A 115 -7.59 0.85 -9.66
CA VAL A 115 -8.01 0.44 -8.31
C VAL A 115 -8.60 1.65 -7.60
N PRO A 116 -9.83 1.56 -7.04
CA PRO A 116 -10.41 2.64 -6.25
C PRO A 116 -9.53 2.96 -5.04
N THR A 117 -9.33 4.24 -4.77
CA THR A 117 -8.56 4.67 -3.59
C THR A 117 -9.23 4.27 -2.27
N ASP A 118 -10.54 4.01 -2.29
CA ASP A 118 -11.30 3.58 -1.10
C ASP A 118 -10.83 2.25 -0.52
N ILE A 119 -10.25 1.38 -1.34
CA ILE A 119 -9.72 0.09 -0.88
C ILE A 119 -8.25 0.13 -0.51
N VAL A 120 -7.58 1.26 -0.64
CA VAL A 120 -6.21 1.47 -0.18
C VAL A 120 -6.21 1.63 1.33
N LYS A 121 -5.61 0.68 2.05
CA LYS A 121 -5.58 0.66 3.52
C LYS A 121 -4.54 1.58 4.10
N GLY A 122 -3.39 1.70 3.46
CA GLY A 122 -2.30 2.51 3.96
C GLY A 122 -1.14 2.61 2.98
N ARG A 123 -0.29 3.59 3.26
CA ARG A 123 0.97 3.79 2.55
C ARG A 123 2.11 3.24 3.41
N VAL A 124 2.98 2.46 2.80
CA VAL A 124 4.17 1.92 3.48
C VAL A 124 5.17 3.06 3.68
N VAL A 125 5.52 3.32 4.93
CA VAL A 125 6.48 4.38 5.26
C VAL A 125 7.80 3.84 5.80
N LEU A 126 7.80 2.62 6.38
CA LEU A 126 8.98 2.05 7.01
C LEU A 126 8.92 0.52 6.93
N ARG A 127 10.03 -0.12 6.58
CA ARG A 127 10.25 -1.53 6.86
C ARG A 127 10.88 -1.64 8.26
N VAL A 128 10.18 -2.33 9.15
CA VAL A 128 10.58 -2.51 10.55
C VAL A 128 11.39 -3.80 10.73
N TRP A 129 11.05 -4.83 9.98
CA TRP A 129 11.67 -6.15 10.07
C TRP A 129 11.88 -6.71 8.66
N PRO A 130 12.99 -7.36 8.34
CA PRO A 130 14.15 -7.64 9.22
C PRO A 130 14.89 -6.37 9.67
N LEU A 131 15.43 -6.37 10.90
CA LEU A 131 16.08 -5.18 11.48
C LEU A 131 17.33 -4.74 10.70
N ASP A 132 18.08 -5.68 10.16
CA ASP A 132 19.26 -5.41 9.34
C ASP A 132 18.91 -4.77 7.97
N GLN A 133 17.65 -4.81 7.57
CA GLN A 133 17.12 -4.24 6.34
C GLN A 133 16.10 -3.12 6.60
N ALA A 134 16.06 -2.57 7.81
CA ALA A 134 15.16 -1.47 8.13
C ALA A 134 15.37 -0.28 7.17
N ARG A 135 14.27 0.23 6.62
CA ARG A 135 14.32 1.24 5.56
C ARG A 135 13.09 2.14 5.58
N VAL A 136 13.30 3.43 5.37
CA VAL A 136 12.25 4.43 5.20
C VAL A 136 11.88 4.54 3.72
N PHE A 137 10.58 4.62 3.42
CA PHE A 137 10.03 4.70 2.07
C PHE A 137 9.27 6.03 1.84
N ILE A 138 9.85 7.11 2.23
CA ILE A 138 9.26 8.44 2.00
C ILE A 138 10.11 9.25 1.06
#